data_09e22508cd9cf95e1f6b01bfdb53c234
#
_entry.id   09e22508cd9cf95e1f6b01bfdb53c234
#
_cell.length_a   1.000
_cell.length_b   1.000
_cell.length_c   1.000
_cell.angle_alpha   90.00
_cell.angle_beta   90.00
_cell.angle_gamma   90.00
#
_symmetry.space_group_name_H-M   'P 1'
#
loop_
_entity.id
_entity.type
_entity.pdbx_description
1 polymer ?
#
loop_
_entity_poly.entity_id
_entity_poly.type
_entity_poly.pdbx_seq_one_letter_code
_entity_poly.pdbx_strand_id
1 'polypeptide(L)'
;NYTIQDYVNDSISTFVDASNKANVPHPNIITESGRSLTAHHSVLIFEVLETTTLPSWEEEDKIADSDHELVKDLFQLWEKVNQSRMLETWHDAQQIREEALDKFSFGLIDLRTRAQIEKLFWSIAREVHIMSSKTKHIPDEIRQISRMLSDKYFCNFSLFQSLPDAWAIDQIFPIMPIHRLNEEPLRTATIQDMTCDSDGKIDNFISTRNSPHQIPVHSLKGKDSYYLGVFLVGAYQEILGDLHNLFGDTNAVHVSVDSEGYKIDQIIDGESIAEVLDYVQYNSKKMVRTVETWVTSSVKAGIISLEEGKEFLSNYRSGLYGYTYLE
;
A
#
# COMPACT_ATOMS: atom_id res chain seq x y z
N ASN A 1 -7.17 23.91 7.71
CA ASN A 1 -7.31 24.16 6.26
C ASN A 1 -7.39 25.65 5.99
N TYR A 2 -6.36 26.22 5.37
CA TYR A 2 -6.34 27.59 4.87
C TYR A 2 -5.66 27.62 3.49
N THR A 3 -5.99 28.62 2.69
CA THR A 3 -5.50 28.77 1.32
C THR A 3 -4.10 29.40 1.32
N ILE A 4 -3.41 29.35 0.18
CA ILE A 4 -2.16 30.10 -0.03
C ILE A 4 -2.42 31.62 0.18
N GLN A 5 -3.59 32.11 -0.23
CA GLN A 5 -3.96 33.51 -0.03
C GLN A 5 -4.08 33.88 1.45
N ASP A 6 -4.68 32.99 2.26
CA ASP A 6 -4.76 33.21 3.73
C ASP A 6 -3.37 33.25 4.35
N TYR A 7 -2.49 32.31 3.98
CA TYR A 7 -1.09 32.30 4.43
C TYR A 7 -0.35 33.62 4.10
N VAL A 8 -0.49 34.06 2.85
CA VAL A 8 0.15 35.32 2.40
C VAL A 8 -0.43 36.51 3.17
N ASN A 9 -1.75 36.59 3.29
CA ASN A 9 -2.42 37.68 4.00
C ASN A 9 -1.99 37.76 5.47
N ASP A 10 -1.98 36.63 6.18
CA ASP A 10 -1.58 36.59 7.60
C ASP A 10 -0.11 36.95 7.78
N SER A 11 0.76 36.44 6.92
CA SER A 11 2.19 36.75 6.96
C SER A 11 2.44 38.25 6.68
N ILE A 12 1.88 38.77 5.59
CA ILE A 12 2.08 40.18 5.18
C ILE A 12 1.49 41.13 6.21
N SER A 13 0.27 40.91 6.70
CA SER A 13 -0.35 41.79 7.71
C SER A 13 0.48 41.84 9.00
N THR A 14 1.00 40.71 9.44
CA THR A 14 1.87 40.65 10.64
C THR A 14 3.14 41.47 10.49
N PHE A 15 3.83 41.35 9.34
CA PHE A 15 5.04 42.16 9.07
C PHE A 15 4.74 43.64 8.90
N VAL A 16 3.65 43.99 8.23
CA VAL A 16 3.22 45.40 8.08
C VAL A 16 2.91 46.03 9.45
N ASP A 17 2.13 45.35 10.28
CA ASP A 17 1.74 45.84 11.59
C ASP A 17 2.96 46.00 12.51
N ALA A 18 3.89 45.06 12.53
CA ALA A 18 5.10 45.12 13.31
C ALA A 18 6.01 46.29 12.87
N SER A 19 6.19 46.43 11.55
CA SER A 19 7.03 47.52 10.98
C SER A 19 6.43 48.89 11.24
N ASN A 20 5.11 49.05 11.10
CA ASN A 20 4.41 50.31 11.40
C ASN A 20 4.50 50.66 12.87
N LYS A 21 4.33 49.70 13.78
CA LYS A 21 4.49 49.93 15.24
C LYS A 21 5.91 50.34 15.62
N ALA A 22 6.91 49.76 14.95
CA ALA A 22 8.30 50.08 15.16
C ALA A 22 8.78 51.33 14.40
N ASN A 23 7.96 51.91 13.55
CA ASN A 23 8.29 53.01 12.64
C ASN A 23 9.56 52.76 11.82
N VAL A 24 9.65 51.55 11.25
CA VAL A 24 10.74 51.12 10.34
C VAL A 24 10.20 50.79 8.95
N PRO A 25 11.02 50.82 7.89
CA PRO A 25 10.60 50.40 6.56
C PRO A 25 10.12 48.91 6.53
N HIS A 26 9.16 48.62 5.68
CA HIS A 26 8.71 47.24 5.47
C HIS A 26 9.85 46.37 4.91
N PRO A 27 10.09 45.19 5.46
CA PRO A 27 11.16 44.30 4.98
C PRO A 27 10.83 43.69 3.65
N ASN A 28 11.83 43.25 2.90
CA ASN A 28 11.66 42.26 1.83
C ASN A 28 11.46 40.88 2.49
N ILE A 29 10.47 40.14 2.03
CA ILE A 29 10.13 38.82 2.57
C ILE A 29 10.61 37.76 1.58
N ILE A 30 11.39 36.80 2.08
CA ILE A 30 11.83 35.61 1.36
C ILE A 30 11.31 34.40 2.12
N THR A 31 10.63 33.50 1.44
CA THR A 31 10.08 32.29 2.05
C THR A 31 10.63 31.03 1.38
N GLU A 32 10.79 29.95 2.15
CA GLU A 32 11.08 28.61 1.67
C GLU A 32 9.76 27.83 1.60
N SER A 33 8.98 28.08 0.54
CA SER A 33 7.62 27.56 0.37
C SER A 33 7.50 26.57 -0.80
N GLY A 34 8.57 25.82 -1.10
CA GLY A 34 8.67 24.93 -2.26
C GLY A 34 7.49 23.95 -2.37
N ARG A 35 7.17 23.21 -1.33
CA ARG A 35 6.08 22.22 -1.32
C ARG A 35 4.72 22.85 -1.62
N SER A 36 4.40 24.00 -1.07
CA SER A 36 3.12 24.67 -1.31
C SER A 36 2.95 25.19 -2.75
N LEU A 37 4.06 25.43 -3.45
CA LEU A 37 4.05 25.91 -4.83
C LEU A 37 4.09 24.77 -5.87
N THR A 38 4.74 23.65 -5.55
CA THR A 38 5.05 22.62 -6.54
C THR A 38 4.36 21.26 -6.27
N ALA A 39 3.87 20.98 -5.06
CA ALA A 39 3.28 19.68 -4.75
C ALA A 39 2.13 19.28 -5.69
N HIS A 40 1.30 20.21 -6.10
CA HIS A 40 0.07 19.94 -6.84
C HIS A 40 0.27 19.67 -8.35
N HIS A 41 1.49 19.79 -8.90
CA HIS A 41 1.71 19.58 -10.33
C HIS A 41 1.88 18.10 -10.71
N SER A 42 2.00 17.19 -9.75
CA SER A 42 2.19 15.77 -10.02
C SER A 42 1.23 14.89 -9.21
N VAL A 43 0.84 13.79 -9.83
CA VAL A 43 0.01 12.72 -9.25
C VAL A 43 0.69 11.40 -9.57
N LEU A 44 0.90 10.55 -8.56
CA LEU A 44 1.34 9.17 -8.74
C LEU A 44 0.11 8.28 -8.90
N ILE A 45 0.12 7.42 -9.92
CA ILE A 45 -0.94 6.45 -10.17
C ILE A 45 -0.30 5.06 -10.20
N PHE A 46 -0.89 4.13 -9.45
CA PHE A 46 -0.45 2.74 -9.46
C PHE A 46 -1.63 1.77 -9.43
N GLU A 47 -1.39 0.58 -9.96
CA GLU A 47 -2.35 -0.51 -9.96
C GLU A 47 -2.28 -1.29 -8.65
N VAL A 48 -3.44 -1.75 -8.17
CA VAL A 48 -3.55 -2.76 -7.11
C VAL A 48 -3.49 -4.13 -7.75
N LEU A 49 -2.44 -4.87 -7.47
CA LEU A 49 -2.17 -6.18 -8.05
C LEU A 49 -2.95 -7.29 -7.35
N GLU A 50 -2.99 -7.24 -6.02
CA GLU A 50 -3.58 -8.29 -5.20
C GLU A 50 -4.08 -7.72 -3.88
N THR A 51 -4.99 -8.45 -3.24
CA THR A 51 -5.47 -8.13 -1.89
C THR A 51 -5.38 -9.34 -0.99
N THR A 52 -4.94 -9.11 0.24
CA THR A 52 -5.06 -10.10 1.31
C THR A 52 -6.18 -9.68 2.25
N THR A 53 -7.21 -10.52 2.32
CA THR A 53 -8.33 -10.37 3.23
C THR A 53 -8.23 -11.39 4.36
N LEU A 54 -8.72 -11.02 5.52
CA LEU A 54 -8.78 -11.94 6.65
C LEU A 54 -9.88 -13.00 6.42
N PRO A 55 -9.63 -14.26 6.78
CA PRO A 55 -10.61 -15.32 6.59
C PRO A 55 -11.89 -15.05 7.38
N SER A 56 -13.00 -15.63 6.94
CA SER A 56 -14.28 -15.62 7.64
C SER A 56 -14.89 -17.00 7.69
N TRP A 57 -15.75 -17.20 8.69
CA TRP A 57 -16.62 -18.36 8.75
C TRP A 57 -17.81 -18.11 7.85
N GLU A 58 -17.97 -18.93 6.82
CA GLU A 58 -19.00 -18.78 5.80
C GLU A 58 -20.19 -19.72 6.09
N GLU A 59 -21.31 -19.53 5.39
CA GLU A 59 -22.52 -20.33 5.57
C GLU A 59 -22.31 -21.84 5.25
N GLU A 60 -21.34 -22.14 4.37
CA GLU A 60 -20.98 -23.51 4.01
C GLU A 60 -20.11 -24.20 5.06
N ASP A 61 -19.45 -23.43 5.92
CA ASP A 61 -18.63 -23.95 7.02
C ASP A 61 -19.53 -24.60 8.08
N LYS A 62 -19.17 -25.80 8.53
CA LYS A 62 -19.96 -26.55 9.53
C LYS A 62 -19.07 -27.05 10.65
N ILE A 63 -19.60 -27.04 11.85
CA ILE A 63 -18.99 -27.73 12.99
C ILE A 63 -19.34 -29.20 12.94
N ALA A 64 -18.33 -30.05 13.03
CA ALA A 64 -18.48 -31.50 13.16
C ALA A 64 -18.29 -31.95 14.62
N ASP A 65 -18.90 -33.06 15.00
CA ASP A 65 -18.70 -33.62 16.34
C ASP A 65 -17.24 -33.99 16.63
N SER A 66 -16.49 -34.31 15.56
CA SER A 66 -15.05 -34.63 15.64
C SER A 66 -14.13 -33.40 15.70
N ASP A 67 -14.64 -32.19 15.55
CA ASP A 67 -13.80 -30.98 15.60
C ASP A 67 -13.26 -30.76 17.03
N HIS A 68 -12.09 -30.12 17.09
CA HIS A 68 -11.41 -29.85 18.36
C HIS A 68 -12.26 -28.95 19.29
N GLU A 69 -12.12 -29.11 20.60
CA GLU A 69 -12.89 -28.38 21.60
C GLU A 69 -12.77 -26.85 21.45
N LEU A 70 -11.56 -26.33 21.20
CA LEU A 70 -11.33 -24.90 20.95
C LEU A 70 -12.11 -24.33 19.75
N VAL A 71 -12.36 -25.15 18.72
CA VAL A 71 -13.20 -24.74 17.58
C VAL A 71 -14.66 -24.63 18.02
N LYS A 72 -15.14 -25.58 18.80
CA LYS A 72 -16.52 -25.59 19.33
C LYS A 72 -16.75 -24.42 20.31
N ASP A 73 -15.77 -24.12 21.15
CA ASP A 73 -15.83 -23.01 22.09
C ASP A 73 -15.89 -21.66 21.39
N LEU A 74 -15.02 -21.44 20.36
CA LEU A 74 -15.08 -20.23 19.53
C LEU A 74 -16.38 -20.11 18.75
N PHE A 75 -16.91 -21.22 18.23
CA PHE A 75 -18.18 -21.21 17.53
C PHE A 75 -19.34 -20.80 18.44
N GLN A 76 -19.40 -21.38 19.64
CA GLN A 76 -20.40 -20.98 20.64
C GLN A 76 -20.26 -19.51 21.06
N LEU A 77 -19.02 -19.03 21.14
CA LEU A 77 -18.73 -17.63 21.46
C LEU A 77 -19.25 -16.73 20.34
N TRP A 78 -19.01 -17.10 19.08
CA TRP A 78 -19.48 -16.37 17.91
C TRP A 78 -21.01 -16.29 17.82
N GLU A 79 -21.71 -17.41 18.03
CA GLU A 79 -23.19 -17.43 18.05
C GLU A 79 -23.81 -16.55 19.16
N LYS A 80 -23.09 -16.33 20.25
CA LYS A 80 -23.55 -15.58 21.44
C LYS A 80 -23.05 -14.13 21.48
N VAL A 81 -22.34 -13.66 20.45
CA VAL A 81 -21.84 -12.28 20.40
C VAL A 81 -22.98 -11.30 20.59
N ASN A 82 -22.85 -10.38 21.52
CA ASN A 82 -23.83 -9.33 21.74
C ASN A 82 -23.16 -8.04 22.27
N GLN A 83 -23.86 -6.92 22.14
CA GLN A 83 -23.32 -5.60 22.47
C GLN A 83 -22.93 -5.44 23.95
N SER A 84 -23.63 -6.07 24.86
CA SER A 84 -23.37 -5.93 26.31
C SER A 84 -22.11 -6.65 26.78
N ARG A 85 -21.68 -7.67 26.05
CA ARG A 85 -20.51 -8.51 26.39
C ARG A 85 -19.40 -8.44 25.34
N MET A 86 -19.41 -7.45 24.45
CA MET A 86 -18.47 -7.42 23.33
C MET A 86 -16.99 -7.41 23.75
N LEU A 87 -16.63 -6.74 24.84
CA LEU A 87 -15.25 -6.69 25.34
C LEU A 87 -14.83 -8.04 25.93
N GLU A 88 -15.69 -8.65 26.74
CA GLU A 88 -15.48 -9.99 27.30
C GLU A 88 -15.35 -11.02 26.17
N THR A 89 -16.27 -11.00 25.21
CA THR A 89 -16.23 -11.87 24.02
C THR A 89 -14.91 -11.72 23.25
N TRP A 90 -14.43 -10.48 23.10
CA TRP A 90 -13.15 -10.20 22.43
C TRP A 90 -11.96 -10.80 23.19
N HIS A 91 -11.91 -10.64 24.53
CA HIS A 91 -10.84 -11.21 25.35
C HIS A 91 -10.86 -12.74 25.33
N ASP A 92 -12.04 -13.35 25.46
CA ASP A 92 -12.20 -14.81 25.40
C ASP A 92 -11.72 -15.37 24.04
N ALA A 93 -12.07 -14.67 22.93
CA ALA A 93 -11.63 -15.07 21.60
C ALA A 93 -10.11 -14.96 21.42
N GLN A 94 -9.48 -13.91 21.96
CA GLN A 94 -8.02 -13.75 21.94
C GLN A 94 -7.34 -14.88 22.73
N GLN A 95 -7.82 -15.18 23.92
CA GLN A 95 -7.27 -16.25 24.77
C GLN A 95 -7.34 -17.62 24.07
N ILE A 96 -8.49 -17.96 23.47
CA ILE A 96 -8.65 -19.23 22.75
C ILE A 96 -7.71 -19.30 21.53
N ARG A 97 -7.55 -18.17 20.82
CA ARG A 97 -6.64 -18.09 19.67
C ARG A 97 -5.17 -18.27 20.08
N GLU A 98 -4.74 -17.66 21.18
CA GLU A 98 -3.38 -17.81 21.72
C GLU A 98 -3.12 -19.26 22.16
N GLU A 99 -4.04 -19.87 22.89
CA GLU A 99 -3.96 -21.28 23.27
C GLU A 99 -3.85 -22.20 22.04
N ALA A 100 -4.63 -21.91 21.00
CA ALA A 100 -4.57 -22.66 19.74
C ALA A 100 -3.23 -22.50 19.02
N LEU A 101 -2.63 -21.30 19.05
CA LEU A 101 -1.32 -21.04 18.47
C LEU A 101 -0.24 -21.86 19.18
N ASP A 102 -0.27 -21.89 20.52
CA ASP A 102 0.66 -22.66 21.32
C ASP A 102 0.51 -24.17 21.04
N LYS A 103 -0.73 -24.69 21.06
CA LYS A 103 -1.00 -26.09 20.74
C LYS A 103 -0.56 -26.47 19.32
N PHE A 104 -0.77 -25.58 18.34
CA PHE A 104 -0.30 -25.79 16.97
C PHE A 104 1.23 -25.85 16.89
N SER A 105 1.92 -24.95 17.59
CA SER A 105 3.38 -24.90 17.64
C SER A 105 4.00 -26.15 18.27
N PHE A 106 3.28 -26.78 19.20
CA PHE A 106 3.68 -28.06 19.81
C PHE A 106 3.18 -29.30 19.03
N GLY A 107 2.50 -29.12 17.90
CA GLY A 107 1.96 -30.23 17.10
C GLY A 107 0.77 -30.95 17.72
N LEU A 108 0.08 -30.33 18.67
CA LEU A 108 -1.08 -30.91 19.40
C LEU A 108 -2.40 -30.71 18.63
N ILE A 109 -2.46 -29.76 17.71
CA ILE A 109 -3.57 -29.57 16.77
C ILE A 109 -3.03 -29.50 15.34
N ASP A 110 -3.84 -29.89 14.38
CA ASP A 110 -3.50 -29.88 12.96
C ASP A 110 -3.80 -28.54 12.28
N LEU A 111 -3.34 -28.39 11.04
CA LEU A 111 -3.53 -27.18 10.23
C LEU A 111 -5.00 -26.86 9.97
N ARG A 112 -5.85 -27.89 9.81
CA ARG A 112 -7.29 -27.73 9.59
C ARG A 112 -7.94 -27.07 10.80
N THR A 113 -7.69 -27.59 12.00
CA THR A 113 -8.16 -27.04 13.26
C THR A 113 -7.69 -25.60 13.42
N ARG A 114 -6.42 -25.33 13.13
CA ARG A 114 -5.87 -23.97 13.17
C ARG A 114 -6.60 -23.01 12.22
N ALA A 115 -6.89 -23.46 10.99
CA ALA A 115 -7.61 -22.65 9.99
C ALA A 115 -9.06 -22.36 10.41
N GLN A 116 -9.76 -23.33 11.02
CA GLN A 116 -11.11 -23.13 11.55
C GLN A 116 -11.12 -22.08 12.69
N ILE A 117 -10.14 -22.15 13.59
CA ILE A 117 -9.97 -21.18 14.68
C ILE A 117 -9.73 -19.76 14.12
N GLU A 118 -8.86 -19.60 13.12
CA GLU A 118 -8.64 -18.29 12.50
C GLU A 118 -9.91 -17.75 11.82
N LYS A 119 -10.66 -18.57 11.11
CA LYS A 119 -11.94 -18.15 10.50
C LYS A 119 -12.92 -17.64 11.55
N LEU A 120 -13.13 -18.37 12.61
CA LEU A 120 -14.04 -18.00 13.71
C LEU A 120 -13.57 -16.76 14.46
N PHE A 121 -12.28 -16.69 14.78
CA PHE A 121 -11.71 -15.52 15.46
C PHE A 121 -11.95 -14.21 14.67
N TRP A 122 -11.66 -14.24 13.38
CA TRP A 122 -11.86 -13.04 12.55
C TRP A 122 -13.34 -12.73 12.29
N SER A 123 -14.21 -13.73 12.32
CA SER A 123 -15.65 -13.50 12.29
C SER A 123 -16.15 -12.86 13.59
N ILE A 124 -15.68 -13.28 14.75
CA ILE A 124 -15.96 -12.62 16.04
C ILE A 124 -15.46 -11.17 16.01
N ALA A 125 -14.24 -10.94 15.53
CA ALA A 125 -13.68 -9.59 15.41
C ALA A 125 -14.56 -8.66 14.57
N ARG A 126 -15.10 -9.14 13.44
CA ARG A 126 -16.02 -8.37 12.57
C ARG A 126 -17.33 -8.04 13.30
N GLU A 127 -17.93 -9.01 13.97
CA GLU A 127 -19.17 -8.79 14.73
C GLU A 127 -18.96 -7.78 15.86
N VAL A 128 -17.88 -7.91 16.63
CA VAL A 128 -17.52 -6.97 17.68
C VAL A 128 -17.30 -5.57 17.11
N HIS A 129 -16.63 -5.45 15.96
CA HIS A 129 -16.42 -4.17 15.29
C HIS A 129 -17.75 -3.53 14.84
N ILE A 130 -18.65 -4.29 14.20
CA ILE A 130 -19.96 -3.83 13.75
C ILE A 130 -20.80 -3.36 14.96
N MET A 131 -20.79 -4.10 16.06
CA MET A 131 -21.52 -3.71 17.27
C MET A 131 -20.91 -2.47 17.92
N SER A 132 -19.60 -2.35 17.93
CA SER A 132 -18.91 -1.19 18.50
C SER A 132 -19.22 0.12 17.79
N SER A 133 -19.42 0.09 16.47
CA SER A 133 -19.75 1.28 15.69
C SER A 133 -21.08 1.95 16.10
N LYS A 134 -21.95 1.20 16.79
CA LYS A 134 -23.24 1.66 17.32
C LYS A 134 -23.15 2.19 18.75
N THR A 135 -21.97 2.20 19.37
CA THR A 135 -21.73 2.53 20.77
C THR A 135 -21.05 3.89 20.91
N LYS A 136 -21.51 4.75 21.82
CA LYS A 136 -20.94 6.10 22.05
C LYS A 136 -19.53 6.09 22.68
N HIS A 137 -19.27 5.10 23.54
CA HIS A 137 -17.98 4.93 24.23
C HIS A 137 -17.39 3.59 23.86
N ILE A 138 -16.37 3.59 23.03
CA ILE A 138 -15.69 2.40 22.56
C ILE A 138 -14.34 2.31 23.30
N PRO A 139 -14.06 1.19 24.03
CA PRO A 139 -12.74 0.96 24.60
C PRO A 139 -11.64 0.97 23.53
N ASP A 140 -10.44 1.42 23.89
CA ASP A 140 -9.33 1.56 22.93
C ASP A 140 -8.94 0.21 22.30
N GLU A 141 -9.02 -0.87 23.04
CA GLU A 141 -8.78 -2.24 22.54
C GLU A 141 -9.75 -2.63 21.41
N ILE A 142 -11.03 -2.26 21.54
CA ILE A 142 -12.02 -2.48 20.47
C ILE A 142 -11.78 -1.58 19.26
N ARG A 143 -11.29 -0.36 19.47
CA ARG A 143 -10.92 0.54 18.34
C ARG A 143 -9.80 -0.04 17.49
N GLN A 144 -8.86 -0.77 18.09
CA GLN A 144 -7.77 -1.42 17.38
C GLN A 144 -8.27 -2.53 16.43
N ILE A 145 -9.43 -3.15 16.71
CA ILE A 145 -10.01 -4.18 15.84
C ILE A 145 -10.25 -3.63 14.42
N SER A 146 -10.72 -2.40 14.29
CA SER A 146 -10.91 -1.77 12.97
C SER A 146 -9.62 -1.79 12.14
N ARG A 147 -8.48 -1.47 12.77
CA ARG A 147 -7.17 -1.50 12.11
C ARG A 147 -6.75 -2.94 11.75
N MET A 148 -7.01 -3.90 12.63
CA MET A 148 -6.70 -5.31 12.39
C MET A 148 -7.53 -5.90 11.24
N LEU A 149 -8.75 -5.42 11.04
CA LEU A 149 -9.69 -5.89 10.01
C LEU A 149 -9.46 -5.27 8.64
N SER A 150 -8.56 -4.28 8.51
CA SER A 150 -8.23 -3.68 7.22
C SER A 150 -7.61 -4.70 6.27
N ASP A 151 -8.07 -4.69 5.04
CA ASP A 151 -7.42 -5.45 3.96
C ASP A 151 -6.02 -4.89 3.69
N LYS A 152 -5.15 -5.71 3.11
CA LYS A 152 -3.87 -5.28 2.58
C LYS A 152 -3.96 -5.25 1.06
N TYR A 153 -3.75 -4.08 0.48
CA TYR A 153 -3.75 -3.89 -0.97
C TYR A 153 -2.29 -3.79 -1.44
N PHE A 154 -1.83 -4.82 -2.15
CA PHE A 154 -0.49 -4.86 -2.74
C PHE A 154 -0.51 -4.12 -4.07
N CYS A 155 0.33 -3.10 -4.18
CA CYS A 155 0.28 -2.12 -5.26
C CYS A 155 1.60 -2.08 -6.03
N ASN A 156 1.51 -1.89 -7.35
CA ASN A 156 2.62 -1.89 -8.29
C ASN A 156 3.43 -0.58 -8.23
N PHE A 157 4.10 -0.32 -7.13
CA PHE A 157 5.01 0.80 -6.94
C PHE A 157 6.01 0.50 -5.83
N SER A 158 7.09 1.28 -5.74
CA SER A 158 7.98 1.33 -4.58
C SER A 158 7.72 2.60 -3.78
N LEU A 159 7.49 2.45 -2.47
CA LEU A 159 7.34 3.58 -1.56
C LEU A 159 8.62 4.43 -1.52
N PHE A 160 9.75 3.76 -1.46
CA PHE A 160 11.07 4.40 -1.34
C PHE A 160 11.44 5.20 -2.59
N GLN A 161 11.08 4.70 -3.77
CA GLN A 161 11.34 5.39 -5.03
C GLN A 161 10.34 6.52 -5.30
N SER A 162 9.05 6.29 -5.04
CA SER A 162 7.99 7.20 -5.49
C SER A 162 7.45 8.12 -4.41
N LEU A 163 7.56 7.75 -3.12
CA LEU A 163 7.02 8.51 -1.98
C LEU A 163 7.99 8.49 -0.78
N PRO A 164 9.27 8.85 -0.96
CA PRO A 164 10.27 8.72 0.11
C PRO A 164 9.90 9.53 1.38
N ASP A 165 9.23 10.66 1.25
CA ASP A 165 8.81 11.45 2.41
C ASP A 165 7.75 10.76 3.27
N ALA A 166 6.94 9.85 2.71
CA ALA A 166 6.00 9.07 3.50
C ALA A 166 6.72 8.17 4.50
N TRP A 167 7.87 7.61 4.10
CA TRP A 167 8.74 6.79 4.95
C TRP A 167 9.68 7.63 5.83
N ALA A 168 10.36 8.60 5.23
CA ALA A 168 11.46 9.31 5.91
C ALA A 168 11.00 10.32 6.95
N ILE A 169 9.83 10.93 6.79
CA ILE A 169 9.34 12.02 7.65
C ILE A 169 7.84 11.92 7.98
N ASP A 170 7.23 10.76 7.79
CA ASP A 170 5.80 10.53 8.04
C ASP A 170 4.87 11.52 7.30
N GLN A 171 5.28 11.97 6.10
CA GLN A 171 4.46 12.85 5.28
C GLN A 171 3.18 12.12 4.83
N ILE A 172 2.03 12.70 5.11
CA ILE A 172 0.74 12.16 4.70
C ILE A 172 0.33 12.78 3.36
N PHE A 173 0.07 11.95 2.36
CA PHE A 173 -0.43 12.35 1.05
C PHE A 173 -1.93 12.05 0.91
N PRO A 174 -2.70 12.86 0.16
CA PRO A 174 -4.06 12.49 -0.21
C PRO A 174 -4.04 11.28 -1.15
N ILE A 175 -4.73 10.22 -0.78
CA ILE A 175 -4.82 8.98 -1.58
C ILE A 175 -6.27 8.60 -1.76
N MET A 176 -6.66 8.20 -2.98
CA MET A 176 -8.01 7.73 -3.25
C MET A 176 -8.07 6.84 -4.51
N PRO A 177 -9.10 6.00 -4.64
CA PRO A 177 -9.43 5.38 -5.92
C PRO A 177 -9.69 6.45 -6.98
N ILE A 178 -9.19 6.25 -8.22
CA ILE A 178 -9.37 7.20 -9.33
C ILE A 178 -10.42 6.74 -10.35
N HIS A 179 -11.06 5.60 -10.11
CA HIS A 179 -12.18 5.08 -10.89
C HIS A 179 -13.25 4.46 -9.98
N ARG A 180 -14.38 4.05 -10.55
CA ARG A 180 -15.56 3.57 -9.79
C ARG A 180 -16.07 4.63 -8.80
N LEU A 181 -15.92 5.92 -9.13
CA LEU A 181 -16.27 7.04 -8.26
C LEU A 181 -17.78 7.17 -8.00
N ASN A 182 -18.61 6.43 -8.75
CA ASN A 182 -20.07 6.34 -8.57
C ASN A 182 -20.47 5.19 -7.63
N GLU A 183 -19.52 4.37 -7.18
CA GLU A 183 -19.77 3.26 -6.27
C GLU A 183 -19.31 3.65 -4.86
N GLU A 184 -20.08 3.25 -3.84
CA GLU A 184 -19.66 3.43 -2.46
C GLU A 184 -18.55 2.43 -2.13
N PRO A 185 -17.39 2.88 -1.64
CA PRO A 185 -16.32 1.98 -1.22
C PRO A 185 -16.69 1.32 0.13
N LEU A 186 -17.00 0.02 0.09
CA LEU A 186 -17.47 -0.75 1.24
C LEU A 186 -16.35 -1.48 2.01
N ARG A 187 -15.12 -1.41 1.52
CA ARG A 187 -13.94 -2.01 2.16
C ARG A 187 -13.03 -0.92 2.71
N THR A 188 -12.15 -1.31 3.60
CA THR A 188 -11.04 -0.45 4.05
C THR A 188 -9.73 -1.18 3.90
N ALA A 189 -8.67 -0.45 3.55
CA ALA A 189 -7.36 -1.05 3.33
C ALA A 189 -6.20 -0.20 3.86
N THR A 190 -5.08 -0.88 4.08
CA THR A 190 -3.73 -0.32 4.06
C THR A 190 -3.08 -0.62 2.72
N ILE A 191 -2.13 0.19 2.30
CA ILE A 191 -1.40 0.04 1.05
C ILE A 191 -0.06 -0.60 1.36
N GLN A 192 0.31 -1.63 0.59
CA GLN A 192 1.63 -2.25 0.62
C GLN A 192 2.28 -2.03 -0.74
N ASP A 193 3.55 -1.67 -0.76
CA ASP A 193 4.33 -1.58 -1.99
C ASP A 193 4.84 -2.96 -2.44
N MET A 194 5.63 -3.00 -3.52
CA MET A 194 6.23 -4.24 -4.03
C MET A 194 7.56 -4.61 -3.36
N THR A 195 8.11 -3.77 -2.52
CA THR A 195 9.38 -4.08 -1.85
C THR A 195 9.19 -5.17 -0.79
N CYS A 196 10.25 -5.87 -0.44
CA CYS A 196 10.21 -6.84 0.66
C CYS A 196 10.39 -6.18 2.04
N ASP A 197 10.59 -4.87 2.10
CA ASP A 197 10.80 -4.14 3.33
C ASP A 197 9.48 -3.96 4.11
N SER A 198 9.52 -4.15 5.41
CA SER A 198 8.36 -3.97 6.30
C SER A 198 7.85 -2.53 6.36
N ASP A 199 8.68 -1.56 5.99
CA ASP A 199 8.34 -0.14 5.93
C ASP A 199 7.75 0.28 4.57
N GLY A 200 7.75 -0.62 3.56
CA GLY A 200 7.12 -0.42 2.25
C GLY A 200 5.58 -0.42 2.32
N LYS A 201 5.02 0.42 3.19
CA LYS A 201 3.57 0.50 3.43
C LYS A 201 3.10 1.91 3.72
N ILE A 202 1.84 2.17 3.40
CA ILE A 202 1.12 3.36 3.85
C ILE A 202 -0.02 2.90 4.74
N ASP A 203 0.03 3.25 6.02
CA ASP A 203 -0.98 2.96 7.03
C ASP A 203 -1.40 4.20 7.83
N ASN A 204 -1.05 5.41 7.33
CA ASN A 204 -1.53 6.68 7.83
C ASN A 204 -2.10 7.51 6.68
N PHE A 205 -3.34 7.96 6.83
CA PHE A 205 -4.09 8.63 5.77
C PHE A 205 -4.74 9.91 6.26
N ILE A 206 -4.99 10.85 5.35
CA ILE A 206 -5.85 12.00 5.62
C ILE A 206 -7.28 11.47 5.79
N SER A 207 -7.82 11.60 6.98
CA SER A 207 -9.16 11.13 7.31
C SER A 207 -10.01 12.21 7.96
N THR A 208 -11.23 12.36 7.46
CA THR A 208 -12.29 13.17 8.09
C THR A 208 -13.13 12.36 9.08
N ARG A 209 -12.94 11.02 9.12
CA ARG A 209 -13.70 10.07 9.94
C ARG A 209 -12.75 9.39 10.90
N ASN A 210 -12.37 9.82 11.99
CA ASN A 210 -11.60 9.18 13.08
C ASN A 210 -10.89 7.82 12.80
N SER A 211 -10.54 7.54 11.55
CA SER A 211 -9.86 6.31 11.10
C SER A 211 -8.66 6.67 10.23
N PRO A 212 -7.60 7.27 10.81
CA PRO A 212 -6.45 7.72 10.05
C PRO A 212 -5.57 6.57 9.52
N HIS A 213 -5.83 5.31 9.92
CA HIS A 213 -4.98 4.16 9.62
C HIS A 213 -5.47 3.28 8.48
N GLN A 214 -6.46 3.73 7.73
CA GLN A 214 -7.04 2.99 6.61
C GLN A 214 -7.78 3.92 5.66
N ILE A 215 -7.84 3.56 4.37
CA ILE A 215 -8.63 4.27 3.37
C ILE A 215 -9.85 3.43 2.95
N PRO A 216 -10.96 4.07 2.60
CA PRO A 216 -12.07 3.39 1.96
C PRO A 216 -11.70 3.02 0.52
N VAL A 217 -11.96 1.76 0.16
CA VAL A 217 -11.66 1.16 -1.14
C VAL A 217 -12.78 0.24 -1.60
N HIS A 218 -12.78 -0.12 -2.88
CA HIS A 218 -13.73 -1.09 -3.44
C HIS A 218 -13.08 -2.47 -3.50
N SER A 219 -13.84 -3.53 -3.25
CA SER A 219 -13.35 -4.89 -3.51
C SER A 219 -12.92 -5.06 -4.97
N LEU A 220 -11.84 -5.81 -5.20
CA LEU A 220 -11.42 -6.16 -6.56
C LEU A 220 -12.48 -7.05 -7.22
N LYS A 221 -12.75 -6.81 -8.50
CA LYS A 221 -13.72 -7.57 -9.32
C LYS A 221 -12.97 -8.39 -10.37
N GLY A 222 -12.77 -9.67 -10.09
CA GLY A 222 -12.16 -10.58 -11.05
C GLY A 222 -10.75 -10.14 -11.48
N LYS A 223 -10.58 -9.91 -12.81
CA LYS A 223 -9.33 -9.47 -13.41
C LYS A 223 -9.33 -7.98 -13.79
N ASP A 224 -10.33 -7.22 -13.37
CA ASP A 224 -10.41 -5.80 -13.70
C ASP A 224 -9.32 -5.03 -12.95
N SER A 225 -8.57 -4.22 -13.67
CA SER A 225 -7.57 -3.35 -13.10
C SER A 225 -8.19 -2.35 -12.12
N TYR A 226 -7.53 -2.12 -11.01
CA TYR A 226 -7.95 -1.19 -9.97
C TYR A 226 -6.82 -0.23 -9.64
N TYR A 227 -7.03 1.07 -9.85
CA TYR A 227 -6.01 2.09 -9.70
C TYR A 227 -6.31 3.02 -8.52
N LEU A 228 -5.24 3.35 -7.80
CA LEU A 228 -5.21 4.39 -6.78
C LEU A 228 -4.36 5.56 -7.28
N GLY A 229 -4.78 6.78 -6.93
CA GLY A 229 -4.02 7.99 -7.15
C GLY A 229 -3.53 8.58 -5.84
N VAL A 230 -2.26 8.98 -5.82
CA VAL A 230 -1.63 9.74 -4.73
C VAL A 230 -1.38 11.15 -5.24
N PHE A 231 -1.96 12.12 -4.56
CA PHE A 231 -1.92 13.52 -4.97
C PHE A 231 -0.90 14.33 -4.19
N LEU A 232 -0.51 15.48 -4.73
CA LEU A 232 0.43 16.43 -4.12
C LEU A 232 1.86 15.87 -4.01
N VAL A 233 2.29 15.10 -4.99
CA VAL A 233 3.62 14.46 -5.01
C VAL A 233 4.66 15.23 -5.83
N GLY A 234 4.32 16.42 -6.36
CA GLY A 234 5.20 17.22 -7.21
C GLY A 234 6.38 17.88 -6.50
N ALA A 235 6.50 17.77 -5.17
CA ALA A 235 7.61 18.33 -4.42
C ALA A 235 8.42 17.22 -3.75
N TYR A 236 9.71 17.15 -4.10
CA TYR A 236 10.76 16.32 -3.50
C TYR A 236 10.68 14.81 -3.80
N GLN A 237 9.52 14.25 -4.15
CA GLN A 237 9.34 12.79 -4.16
C GLN A 237 10.21 12.13 -5.23
N GLU A 238 10.08 12.50 -6.47
CA GLU A 238 10.84 11.91 -7.59
C GLU A 238 12.35 12.11 -7.44
N ILE A 239 12.78 13.31 -7.05
CA ILE A 239 14.22 13.66 -6.97
C ILE A 239 14.91 13.07 -5.75
N LEU A 240 14.19 12.73 -4.68
CA LEU A 240 14.71 12.10 -3.47
C LEU A 240 14.43 10.59 -3.41
N GLY A 241 13.91 10.02 -4.50
CA GLY A 241 13.66 8.59 -4.61
C GLY A 241 14.92 7.76 -4.34
N ASP A 242 14.71 6.58 -3.75
CA ASP A 242 15.76 5.63 -3.40
C ASP A 242 15.52 4.32 -4.18
N LEU A 243 16.57 3.80 -4.81
CA LEU A 243 16.56 2.53 -5.56
C LEU A 243 16.46 1.28 -4.67
N HIS A 244 15.76 1.38 -3.54
CA HIS A 244 15.56 0.26 -2.62
C HIS A 244 14.96 -0.95 -3.33
N ASN A 245 15.55 -2.13 -3.14
CA ASN A 245 15.26 -3.36 -3.87
C ASN A 245 15.41 -3.25 -5.42
N LEU A 246 16.18 -2.25 -5.89
CA LEU A 246 16.44 -2.00 -7.30
C LEU A 246 15.19 -1.72 -8.15
N PHE A 247 14.17 -1.08 -7.56
CA PHE A 247 13.10 -0.44 -8.31
C PHE A 247 13.57 0.92 -8.79
N GLY A 248 13.42 1.17 -10.09
CA GLY A 248 13.80 2.43 -10.71
C GLY A 248 12.66 3.44 -10.81
N ASP A 249 12.88 4.52 -11.55
CA ASP A 249 11.87 5.52 -11.82
C ASP A 249 10.66 4.92 -12.55
N THR A 250 9.47 5.44 -12.24
CA THR A 250 8.23 5.04 -12.88
C THR A 250 8.05 5.71 -14.24
N ASN A 251 7.23 5.12 -15.12
CA ASN A 251 6.77 5.80 -16.35
C ASN A 251 6.14 7.15 -15.98
N ALA A 252 6.46 8.19 -16.75
CA ALA A 252 5.91 9.52 -16.53
C ALA A 252 5.18 10.03 -17.79
N VAL A 253 4.06 10.74 -17.56
CA VAL A 253 3.28 11.37 -18.63
C VAL A 253 3.09 12.84 -18.29
N HIS A 254 3.58 13.72 -19.16
CA HIS A 254 3.34 15.15 -19.03
C HIS A 254 2.03 15.53 -19.71
N VAL A 255 1.16 16.19 -18.97
CA VAL A 255 -0.19 16.55 -19.41
C VAL A 255 -0.44 18.03 -19.20
N SER A 256 -0.85 18.71 -20.24
CA SER A 256 -1.38 20.09 -20.19
C SER A 256 -2.91 20.02 -20.13
N VAL A 257 -3.52 20.92 -19.37
CA VAL A 257 -4.97 21.05 -19.24
C VAL A 257 -5.38 22.48 -19.54
N ASP A 258 -6.35 22.67 -20.42
CA ASP A 258 -6.93 23.96 -20.78
C ASP A 258 -8.47 23.91 -20.82
N SER A 259 -9.12 24.96 -21.34
CA SER A 259 -10.58 25.04 -21.47
C SER A 259 -11.20 24.05 -22.48
N GLU A 260 -10.39 23.48 -23.37
CA GLU A 260 -10.82 22.52 -24.40
C GLU A 260 -10.63 21.06 -23.94
N GLY A 261 -9.89 20.84 -22.84
CA GLY A 261 -9.65 19.50 -22.27
C GLY A 261 -8.22 19.28 -21.82
N TYR A 262 -7.67 18.10 -22.11
CA TYR A 262 -6.29 17.77 -21.79
C TYR A 262 -5.50 17.36 -23.04
N LYS A 263 -4.20 17.54 -22.98
CA LYS A 263 -3.26 17.13 -24.03
C LYS A 263 -2.09 16.42 -23.38
N ILE A 264 -1.70 15.26 -23.95
CA ILE A 264 -0.45 14.59 -23.60
C ILE A 264 0.68 15.29 -24.36
N ASP A 265 1.58 15.90 -23.62
CA ASP A 265 2.73 16.63 -24.19
C ASP A 265 3.95 15.73 -24.38
N GLN A 266 4.19 14.80 -23.43
CA GLN A 266 5.32 13.89 -23.46
C GLN A 266 5.02 12.61 -22.68
N ILE A 267 5.58 11.50 -23.14
CA ILE A 267 5.64 10.24 -22.44
C ILE A 267 7.11 9.92 -22.21
N ILE A 268 7.49 9.54 -21.01
CA ILE A 268 8.84 9.18 -20.60
C ILE A 268 8.76 7.78 -20.02
N ASP A 269 9.52 6.85 -20.62
CA ASP A 269 9.62 5.49 -20.08
C ASP A 269 10.39 5.51 -18.75
N GLY A 270 9.95 4.72 -17.81
CA GLY A 270 10.65 4.49 -16.56
C GLY A 270 11.91 3.63 -16.75
N GLU A 271 12.70 3.50 -15.71
CA GLU A 271 13.99 2.82 -15.79
C GLU A 271 13.83 1.31 -16.01
N SER A 272 14.65 0.81 -16.94
CA SER A 272 14.82 -0.62 -17.18
C SER A 272 15.71 -1.27 -16.12
N ILE A 273 15.59 -2.60 -15.98
CA ILE A 273 16.48 -3.39 -15.09
C ILE A 273 17.96 -3.16 -15.44
N ALA A 274 18.29 -3.01 -16.73
CA ALA A 274 19.66 -2.74 -17.15
C ALA A 274 20.19 -1.38 -16.66
N GLU A 275 19.37 -0.34 -16.68
CA GLU A 275 19.74 1.00 -16.19
C GLU A 275 19.95 1.00 -14.68
N VAL A 276 19.06 0.39 -13.93
CA VAL A 276 19.19 0.27 -12.47
C VAL A 276 20.41 -0.57 -12.09
N LEU A 277 20.71 -1.64 -12.82
CA LEU A 277 21.94 -2.44 -12.61
C LEU A 277 23.20 -1.64 -12.87
N ASP A 278 23.20 -0.71 -13.84
CA ASP A 278 24.36 0.15 -14.10
C ASP A 278 24.65 1.09 -12.92
N TYR A 279 23.66 1.57 -12.15
CA TYR A 279 23.86 2.34 -10.90
C TYR A 279 24.62 1.55 -9.86
N VAL A 280 24.38 0.24 -9.74
CA VAL A 280 25.08 -0.64 -8.81
C VAL A 280 26.29 -1.34 -9.45
N GLN A 281 26.79 -0.79 -10.56
CA GLN A 281 28.03 -1.18 -11.24
C GLN A 281 28.02 -2.57 -11.90
N TYR A 282 26.86 -3.10 -12.24
CA TYR A 282 26.72 -4.28 -13.08
C TYR A 282 26.56 -3.86 -14.54
N ASN A 283 27.51 -4.28 -15.38
CA ASN A 283 27.46 -3.96 -16.80
C ASN A 283 26.58 -4.96 -17.56
N SER A 284 25.41 -4.50 -17.99
CA SER A 284 24.40 -5.30 -18.70
C SER A 284 24.93 -5.99 -19.96
N LYS A 285 25.76 -5.31 -20.75
CA LYS A 285 26.39 -5.88 -21.97
C LYS A 285 27.35 -7.02 -21.64
N LYS A 286 28.11 -6.91 -20.53
CA LYS A 286 29.01 -7.99 -20.07
C LYS A 286 28.20 -9.18 -19.59
N MET A 287 27.10 -8.95 -18.88
CA MET A 287 26.20 -10.01 -18.42
C MET A 287 25.62 -10.79 -19.60
N VAL A 288 25.07 -10.12 -20.62
CA VAL A 288 24.58 -10.75 -21.85
C VAL A 288 25.65 -11.61 -22.52
N ARG A 289 26.88 -11.07 -22.70
CA ARG A 289 28.00 -11.85 -23.33
C ARG A 289 28.36 -13.09 -22.51
N THR A 290 28.33 -13.00 -21.20
CA THR A 290 28.63 -14.16 -20.33
C THR A 290 27.55 -15.25 -20.54
N VAL A 291 26.29 -14.87 -20.54
CA VAL A 291 25.17 -15.80 -20.77
C VAL A 291 25.23 -16.40 -22.21
N GLU A 292 25.52 -15.59 -23.21
CA GLU A 292 25.76 -16.06 -24.60
C GLU A 292 26.84 -17.15 -24.66
N THR A 293 27.93 -16.97 -23.91
CA THR A 293 29.01 -17.94 -23.83
C THR A 293 28.55 -19.24 -23.19
N TRP A 294 27.81 -19.19 -22.10
CA TRP A 294 27.23 -20.36 -21.44
C TRP A 294 26.26 -21.12 -22.33
N VAL A 295 25.33 -20.41 -22.96
CA VAL A 295 24.35 -21.00 -23.90
C VAL A 295 25.07 -21.67 -25.07
N THR A 296 26.07 -20.98 -25.67
CA THR A 296 26.85 -21.53 -26.78
C THR A 296 27.56 -22.83 -26.37
N SER A 297 28.14 -22.84 -25.17
CA SER A 297 28.85 -24.03 -24.63
C SER A 297 27.86 -25.19 -24.37
N SER A 298 26.68 -24.90 -23.84
CA SER A 298 25.62 -25.89 -23.57
C SER A 298 25.04 -26.51 -24.86
N VAL A 299 24.86 -25.69 -25.90
CA VAL A 299 24.46 -26.20 -27.23
C VAL A 299 25.52 -27.09 -27.82
N LYS A 300 26.81 -26.68 -27.77
CA LYS A 300 27.95 -27.51 -28.26
C LYS A 300 28.10 -28.83 -27.53
N ALA A 301 27.78 -28.85 -26.24
CA ALA A 301 27.80 -30.04 -25.39
C ALA A 301 26.54 -30.93 -25.57
N GLY A 302 25.58 -30.52 -26.37
CA GLY A 302 24.31 -31.24 -26.57
C GLY A 302 23.38 -31.27 -25.36
N ILE A 303 23.57 -30.35 -24.40
CA ILE A 303 22.74 -30.23 -23.18
C ILE A 303 21.40 -29.59 -23.53
N ILE A 304 21.41 -28.59 -24.42
CA ILE A 304 20.21 -27.91 -24.96
C ILE A 304 20.29 -27.85 -26.48
N SER A 305 19.15 -27.77 -27.14
CA SER A 305 19.07 -27.53 -28.59
C SER A 305 19.41 -26.07 -28.94
N LEU A 306 19.70 -25.84 -30.22
CA LEU A 306 19.93 -24.47 -30.73
C LEU A 306 18.70 -23.58 -30.56
N GLU A 307 17.50 -24.15 -30.68
CA GLU A 307 16.24 -23.43 -30.56
C GLU A 307 15.97 -23.00 -29.12
N GLU A 308 16.12 -23.90 -28.16
CA GLU A 308 16.06 -23.58 -26.71
C GLU A 308 17.10 -22.53 -26.33
N GLY A 309 18.32 -22.61 -26.85
CA GLY A 309 19.36 -21.61 -26.61
C GLY A 309 19.00 -20.21 -27.13
N LYS A 310 18.37 -20.12 -28.31
CA LYS A 310 17.87 -18.85 -28.87
C LYS A 310 16.73 -18.28 -28.05
N GLU A 311 15.77 -19.08 -27.67
CA GLU A 311 14.64 -18.69 -26.85
C GLU A 311 15.12 -18.17 -25.48
N PHE A 312 16.01 -18.90 -24.81
CA PHE A 312 16.60 -18.50 -23.54
C PHE A 312 17.29 -17.14 -23.63
N LEU A 313 18.13 -16.91 -24.66
CA LEU A 313 18.82 -15.63 -24.85
C LEU A 313 17.86 -14.49 -25.16
N SER A 314 16.79 -14.76 -25.92
CA SER A 314 15.76 -13.79 -26.20
C SER A 314 15.05 -13.35 -24.91
N ASN A 315 14.62 -14.32 -24.10
CA ASN A 315 13.94 -14.08 -22.83
C ASN A 315 14.85 -13.36 -21.82
N TYR A 316 16.14 -13.77 -21.72
CA TYR A 316 17.10 -13.11 -20.86
C TYR A 316 17.32 -11.63 -21.24
N ARG A 317 17.46 -11.33 -22.53
CA ARG A 317 17.61 -9.95 -23.00
C ARG A 317 16.33 -9.14 -22.77
N SER A 318 15.17 -9.71 -23.11
CA SER A 318 13.89 -9.06 -22.90
C SER A 318 13.69 -8.70 -21.42
N GLY A 319 13.98 -9.65 -20.51
CA GLY A 319 13.90 -9.38 -19.07
C GLY A 319 14.88 -8.30 -18.61
N LEU A 320 16.13 -8.35 -19.08
CA LEU A 320 17.17 -7.39 -18.68
C LEU A 320 16.86 -5.94 -19.11
N TYR A 321 16.21 -5.77 -20.25
CA TYR A 321 15.79 -4.45 -20.77
C TYR A 321 14.31 -4.14 -20.50
N GLY A 322 13.64 -4.97 -19.72
CA GLY A 322 12.27 -4.74 -19.27
C GLY A 322 12.21 -3.70 -18.15
N TYR A 323 11.00 -3.23 -17.89
CA TYR A 323 10.68 -2.30 -16.83
C TYR A 323 10.91 -2.93 -15.44
N THR A 324 11.18 -2.13 -14.42
CA THR A 324 11.47 -2.62 -13.08
C THR A 324 10.23 -3.02 -12.28
N TYR A 325 9.05 -2.64 -12.73
CA TYR A 325 7.76 -3.01 -12.12
C TYR A 325 7.03 -4.06 -12.96
N LEU A 326 5.91 -4.57 -12.48
CA LEU A 326 5.08 -5.53 -13.23
C LEU A 326 4.27 -4.82 -14.34
N GLU A 327 4.19 -5.48 -15.52
CA GLU A 327 3.39 -5.04 -16.68
C GLU A 327 2.20 -5.98 -16.91
#